data_4ae968e15bb1c565b4f0739a4f8eb7e7
#
_entry.id   4ae968e15bb1c565b4f0739a4f8eb7e7
#
_cell.length_a   1.000
_cell.length_b   1.000
_cell.length_c   1.000
_cell.angle_alpha   90.00
_cell.angle_beta   90.00
_cell.angle_gamma   90.00
#
_symmetry.space_group_name_H-M   'P 1'
#
loop_
_entity.id
_entity.type
_entity.pdbx_description
1 polymer ?
#
loop_
_entity_poly.entity_id
_entity_poly.type
_entity_poly.pdbx_seq_one_letter_code
_entity_poly.pdbx_strand_id
1 'polypeptide(L)'
;MTITKQPVRRFQRCYFVYILASLSGTLYVGLTDDLRKRMTQHKAGLCDGFTRKYKVDRLMYFETHSDSRIAAEREQQIRGWRREKKIALFAESSPQWKDLTPEIFQTIGVPPLRQAQGRDFTK
;
A
#
# COMPACT_ATOMS: atom_id res chain seq x y z
N MET A 1 -31.57 14.77 -1.86
CA MET A 1 -30.92 14.21 -2.00
C MET A 1 -30.29 14.08 -2.05
N THR A 2 -30.40 14.07 -2.09
CA THR A 2 -29.55 13.59 -2.18
C THR A 2 -28.83 13.51 -2.52
N ILE A 3 -29.23 13.46 -2.61
CA ILE A 3 -28.38 13.06 -2.95
C ILE A 3 -27.56 12.98 -3.08
N THR A 4 -27.67 12.96 -2.98
CA THR A 4 -26.74 12.62 -3.19
C THR A 4 -26.08 12.23 -2.95
N LYS A 5 -26.24 11.79 -2.63
CA LYS A 5 -25.44 11.15 -2.56
C LYS A 5 -24.99 10.37 -2.82
N GLN A 6 -25.18 9.94 -2.65
CA GLN A 6 -24.97 8.98 -3.08
C GLN A 6 -24.26 8.55 -3.84
N PRO A 7 -24.63 8.06 -4.17
CA PRO A 7 -23.79 7.53 -5.21
C PRO A 7 -22.44 8.11 -5.24
N VAL A 8 -22.33 9.14 -4.65
CA VAL A 8 -21.06 9.74 -4.51
C VAL A 8 -20.05 8.83 -3.93
N ARG A 9 -20.51 7.90 -3.19
CA ARG A 9 -19.65 7.01 -2.55
C ARG A 9 -18.78 6.24 -3.50
N ARG A 10 -19.31 5.95 -4.66
CA ARG A 10 -18.52 5.31 -5.66
C ARG A 10 -17.33 6.10 -6.06
N PHE A 11 -17.41 7.39 -5.87
CA PHE A 11 -16.33 8.25 -6.27
C PHE A 11 -15.39 8.57 -5.15
N GLN A 12 -15.63 8.01 -4.00
CA GLN A 12 -14.69 8.18 -2.94
C GLN A 12 -13.40 7.54 -3.34
N ARG A 13 -12.38 8.33 -3.35
CA ARG A 13 -11.07 7.82 -3.68
C ARG A 13 -10.43 7.25 -2.45
N CYS A 14 -9.60 6.26 -2.69
CA CYS A 14 -8.79 5.67 -1.66
C CYS A 14 -7.36 5.72 -2.14
N TYR A 15 -6.49 6.26 -1.30
CA TYR A 15 -5.08 6.40 -1.62
C TYR A 15 -4.28 5.51 -0.70
N PHE A 16 -3.29 4.85 -1.27
CA PHE A 16 -2.49 3.88 -0.52
C PHE A 16 -1.06 4.37 -0.41
N VAL A 17 -0.56 4.42 0.81
CA VAL A 17 0.87 4.58 1.05
C VAL A 17 1.38 3.19 1.36
N TYR A 18 2.42 2.75 0.66
CA TYR A 18 2.85 1.36 0.79
C TYR A 18 4.37 1.27 0.86
N ILE A 19 4.84 0.15 1.39
CA ILE A 19 6.27 -0.14 1.46
C ILE A 19 6.51 -1.45 0.75
N LEU A 20 7.46 -1.44 -0.17
CA LEU A 20 7.90 -2.63 -0.87
C LEU A 20 9.30 -3.01 -0.40
N ALA A 21 9.65 -4.28 -0.57
CA ALA A 21 10.99 -4.75 -0.27
C ALA A 21 11.45 -5.69 -1.36
N SER A 22 12.78 -5.76 -1.54
CA SER A 22 13.39 -6.81 -2.34
C SER A 22 13.71 -7.98 -1.42
N LEU A 23 14.11 -9.09 -2.01
CA LEU A 23 14.56 -10.22 -1.22
C LEU A 23 15.79 -9.87 -0.39
N SER A 24 16.61 -8.96 -0.88
CA SER A 24 17.80 -8.54 -0.15
C SER A 24 17.52 -7.47 0.90
N GLY A 25 16.27 -6.98 0.96
CA GLY A 25 15.88 -6.04 2.00
C GLY A 25 15.89 -4.58 1.60
N THR A 26 16.08 -4.27 0.33
CA THR A 26 15.97 -2.88 -0.13
C THR A 26 14.51 -2.45 -0.02
N LEU A 27 14.27 -1.27 0.50
CA LEU A 27 12.92 -0.77 0.74
C LEU A 27 12.57 0.35 -0.24
N TYR A 28 11.30 0.45 -0.55
CA TYR A 28 10.76 1.51 -1.39
C TYR A 28 9.42 1.94 -0.82
N VAL A 29 9.20 3.24 -0.71
CA VAL A 29 7.94 3.80 -0.20
C VAL A 29 7.24 4.45 -1.39
N GLY A 30 5.96 4.12 -1.58
CA GLY A 30 5.22 4.64 -2.71
C GLY A 30 3.81 5.07 -2.34
N LEU A 31 3.15 5.68 -3.30
CA LEU A 31 1.79 6.19 -3.16
C LEU A 31 1.04 5.86 -4.43
N THR A 32 -0.17 5.35 -4.31
CA THR A 32 -1.00 5.06 -5.47
C THR A 32 -2.46 5.13 -5.09
N ASP A 33 -3.31 5.34 -6.07
CA ASP A 33 -4.75 5.25 -5.87
C ASP A 33 -5.29 3.88 -6.31
N ASP A 34 -4.41 2.99 -6.76
CA ASP A 34 -4.84 1.65 -7.18
C ASP A 34 -3.72 0.68 -6.85
N LEU A 35 -3.78 0.13 -5.66
CA LEU A 35 -2.68 -0.70 -5.17
C LEU A 35 -2.54 -1.99 -5.97
N ARG A 36 -3.64 -2.61 -6.35
CA ARG A 36 -3.54 -3.86 -7.11
C ARG A 36 -2.91 -3.63 -8.47
N LYS A 37 -3.33 -2.56 -9.15
CA LYS A 37 -2.73 -2.23 -10.43
C LYS A 37 -1.25 -1.93 -10.28
N ARG A 38 -0.89 -1.19 -9.25
CA ARG A 38 0.49 -0.81 -9.04
C ARG A 38 1.35 -2.03 -8.71
N MET A 39 0.82 -2.95 -7.91
CA MET A 39 1.58 -4.15 -7.60
C MET A 39 1.76 -5.04 -8.82
N THR A 40 0.73 -5.11 -9.67
CA THR A 40 0.86 -5.83 -10.92
C THR A 40 2.00 -5.25 -11.76
N GLN A 41 2.08 -3.92 -11.82
CA GLN A 41 3.14 -3.26 -12.57
C GLN A 41 4.52 -3.53 -11.98
N HIS A 42 4.62 -3.48 -10.65
CA HIS A 42 5.90 -3.77 -10.00
C HIS A 42 6.34 -5.20 -10.26
N LYS A 43 5.41 -6.15 -10.13
CA LYS A 43 5.75 -7.56 -10.35
C LYS A 43 6.18 -7.82 -11.79
N ALA A 44 5.60 -7.09 -12.73
CA ALA A 44 5.93 -7.25 -14.14
C ALA A 44 7.18 -6.47 -14.55
N GLY A 45 7.77 -5.71 -13.63
CA GLY A 45 8.95 -4.92 -13.95
C GLY A 45 8.65 -3.72 -14.81
N LEU A 46 7.42 -3.21 -14.75
CA LEU A 46 7.01 -2.09 -15.58
C LEU A 46 7.12 -0.75 -14.89
N CYS A 47 7.47 -0.73 -13.61
CA CYS A 47 7.66 0.51 -12.89
C CYS A 47 9.06 1.05 -13.16
N ASP A 48 9.31 2.26 -12.66
CA ASP A 48 10.53 2.95 -13.01
C ASP A 48 11.77 2.26 -12.47
N GLY A 49 12.90 2.85 -12.77
CA GLY A 49 14.18 2.20 -12.71
C GLY A 49 14.57 1.62 -11.38
N PHE A 50 14.27 2.33 -10.28
CA PHE A 50 14.76 1.87 -8.97
C PHE A 50 14.16 0.52 -8.59
N THR A 51 12.83 0.41 -8.63
CA THR A 51 12.18 -0.82 -8.20
C THR A 51 12.48 -1.95 -9.15
N ARG A 52 12.59 -1.64 -10.44
CA ARG A 52 12.90 -2.68 -11.43
C ARG A 52 14.34 -3.16 -11.28
N LYS A 53 15.26 -2.20 -11.12
CA LYS A 53 16.67 -2.55 -11.03
C LYS A 53 16.98 -3.43 -9.82
N TYR A 54 16.37 -3.11 -8.69
CA TYR A 54 16.65 -3.82 -7.46
C TYR A 54 15.61 -4.89 -7.12
N LYS A 55 14.65 -5.08 -8.01
CA LYS A 55 13.58 -6.08 -7.84
C LYS A 55 12.85 -5.88 -6.53
N VAL A 56 12.44 -4.65 -6.28
CA VAL A 56 11.72 -4.28 -5.09
C VAL A 56 10.24 -4.43 -5.41
N ASP A 57 9.73 -5.64 -5.24
CA ASP A 57 8.38 -5.95 -5.69
C ASP A 57 7.58 -6.79 -4.69
N ARG A 58 8.00 -6.86 -3.45
CA ARG A 58 7.28 -7.59 -2.42
C ARG A 58 6.60 -6.57 -1.52
N LEU A 59 5.30 -6.71 -1.35
CA LEU A 59 4.51 -5.75 -0.56
C LEU A 59 4.60 -6.09 0.91
N MET A 60 5.20 -5.18 1.68
CA MET A 60 5.40 -5.39 3.11
C MET A 60 4.33 -4.71 3.95
N TYR A 61 3.80 -3.60 3.47
CA TYR A 61 2.92 -2.77 4.28
C TYR A 61 2.10 -1.85 3.39
N PHE A 62 0.88 -1.56 3.77
CA PHE A 62 0.14 -0.48 3.15
C PHE A 62 -0.85 0.09 4.14
N GLU A 63 -1.19 1.32 3.91
CA GLU A 63 -2.23 2.01 4.68
C GLU A 63 -3.07 2.82 3.70
N THR A 64 -4.29 3.14 4.10
CA THR A 64 -5.23 3.82 3.23
C THR A 64 -5.56 5.20 3.79
N HIS A 65 -5.83 6.10 2.86
CA HIS A 65 -6.24 7.46 3.19
C HIS A 65 -7.31 7.89 2.21
N SER A 66 -8.24 8.71 2.68
CA SER A 66 -9.31 9.21 1.82
C SER A 66 -8.97 10.55 1.18
N ASP A 67 -7.89 11.18 1.62
CA ASP A 67 -7.50 12.51 1.15
C ASP A 67 -6.12 12.41 0.53
N SER A 68 -6.03 12.82 -0.75
CA SER A 68 -4.78 12.68 -1.48
C SER A 68 -3.65 13.50 -0.89
N ARG A 69 -3.95 14.67 -0.34
CA ARG A 69 -2.93 15.51 0.23
C ARG A 69 -2.36 14.90 1.50
N ILE A 70 -3.24 14.36 2.35
CA ILE A 70 -2.79 13.71 3.55
C ILE A 70 -1.97 12.47 3.21
N ALA A 71 -2.40 11.72 2.20
CA ALA A 71 -1.65 10.56 1.77
C ALA A 71 -0.26 10.95 1.28
N ALA A 72 -0.18 12.04 0.52
CA ALA A 72 1.12 12.49 0.01
C ALA A 72 2.03 12.92 1.16
N GLU A 73 1.49 13.61 2.15
CA GLU A 73 2.28 14.02 3.31
C GLU A 73 2.77 12.80 4.08
N ARG A 74 1.92 11.81 4.21
CA ARG A 74 2.30 10.59 4.92
C ARG A 74 3.40 9.84 4.18
N GLU A 75 3.27 9.76 2.86
CA GLU A 75 4.29 9.09 2.06
C GLU A 75 5.63 9.78 2.20
N GLN A 76 5.64 11.11 2.16
CA GLN A 76 6.86 11.86 2.35
C GLN A 76 7.44 11.65 3.74
N GLN A 77 6.58 11.62 4.74
CA GLN A 77 7.01 11.41 6.11
C GLN A 77 7.71 10.07 6.26
N ILE A 78 7.06 9.01 5.77
CA ILE A 78 7.61 7.67 5.90
C ILE A 78 8.89 7.54 5.08
N ARG A 79 8.92 8.15 3.91
CA ARG A 79 10.10 8.10 3.06
C ARG A 79 11.32 8.68 3.78
N GLY A 80 11.12 9.70 4.60
CA GLY A 80 12.21 10.33 5.31
C GLY A 80 12.64 9.62 6.58
N TRP A 81 11.94 8.57 6.98
CA TRP A 81 12.31 7.84 8.19
C TRP A 81 13.53 6.99 7.97
N ARG A 82 14.19 6.66 9.07
CA ARG A 82 15.27 5.68 9.04
C ARG A 82 14.70 4.32 8.72
N ARG A 83 15.57 3.46 8.20
CA ARG A 83 15.19 2.12 7.81
C ARG A 83 14.49 1.36 8.94
N GLU A 84 15.03 1.44 10.15
CA GLU A 84 14.46 0.70 11.28
C GLU A 84 13.02 1.12 11.55
N LYS A 85 12.74 2.40 11.39
CA LYS A 85 11.40 2.88 11.66
C LYS A 85 10.42 2.44 10.58
N LYS A 86 10.88 2.39 9.34
CA LYS A 86 10.05 1.86 8.26
C LYS A 86 9.71 0.40 8.51
N ILE A 87 10.71 -0.37 8.89
CA ILE A 87 10.52 -1.79 9.16
C ILE A 87 9.57 -1.98 10.33
N ALA A 88 9.63 -1.11 11.32
CA ALA A 88 8.76 -1.25 12.48
C ALA A 88 7.28 -1.19 12.13
N LEU A 89 6.94 -0.57 11.00
CA LEU A 89 5.54 -0.53 10.58
C LEU A 89 4.97 -1.90 10.28
N PHE A 90 5.80 -2.84 9.83
CA PHE A 90 5.28 -4.15 9.42
C PHE A 90 5.92 -5.32 10.15
N ALA A 91 7.00 -5.10 10.90
CA ALA A 91 7.74 -6.22 11.47
C ALA A 91 6.93 -7.00 12.48
N GLU A 92 6.09 -6.32 13.23
CA GLU A 92 5.29 -6.98 14.26
C GLU A 92 4.25 -7.91 13.64
N SER A 93 3.60 -7.45 12.58
CA SER A 93 2.57 -8.23 11.92
C SER A 93 3.14 -9.18 10.88
N SER A 94 4.37 -8.96 10.44
CA SER A 94 4.97 -9.81 9.42
C SER A 94 6.45 -9.99 9.70
N PRO A 95 6.79 -10.71 10.78
CA PRO A 95 8.20 -10.87 11.15
C PRO A 95 9.02 -11.59 10.10
N GLN A 96 8.38 -12.36 9.23
CA GLN A 96 9.07 -13.09 8.19
C GLN A 96 9.12 -12.35 6.87
N TRP A 97 8.67 -11.12 6.85
CA TRP A 97 8.63 -10.29 5.64
C TRP A 97 7.84 -10.96 4.52
N LYS A 98 6.67 -11.43 4.88
CA LYS A 98 5.80 -12.08 3.92
C LYS A 98 5.24 -11.07 2.93
N ASP A 99 5.25 -11.45 1.66
CA ASP A 99 4.68 -10.61 0.60
C ASP A 99 3.16 -10.60 0.72
N LEU A 100 2.58 -9.42 0.89
CA LEU A 100 1.14 -9.28 1.07
C LEU A 100 0.38 -9.23 -0.25
N THR A 101 1.07 -9.27 -1.38
CA THR A 101 0.41 -9.14 -2.67
C THR A 101 -0.73 -10.14 -2.85
N PRO A 102 -0.56 -11.42 -2.53
CA PRO A 102 -1.68 -12.35 -2.70
C PRO A 102 -2.91 -11.94 -1.90
N GLU A 103 -2.70 -11.33 -0.74
CA GLU A 103 -3.83 -10.98 0.12
C GLU A 103 -4.66 -9.86 -0.47
N ILE A 104 -4.02 -8.87 -1.11
CA ILE A 104 -4.80 -7.79 -1.69
C ILE A 104 -5.59 -8.26 -2.90
N PHE A 105 -5.14 -9.32 -3.57
CA PHE A 105 -5.89 -9.85 -4.70
C PHE A 105 -7.00 -10.78 -4.25
N GLN A 106 -6.86 -11.38 -3.09
CA GLN A 106 -7.91 -12.24 -2.57
C GLN A 106 -9.14 -11.45 -2.14
N THR A 107 -8.99 -10.17 -1.91
CA THR A 107 -10.12 -9.36 -1.49
C THR A 107 -10.91 -8.80 -2.65
N ILE A 108 -10.59 -9.20 -3.86
CA ILE A 108 -11.36 -8.76 -5.00
C ILE A 108 -12.79 -9.22 -4.83
N GLY A 109 -13.70 -8.31 -5.04
CA GLY A 109 -15.10 -8.59 -4.87
C GLY A 109 -15.58 -8.37 -3.47
N VAL A 110 -14.66 -8.22 -2.53
CA VAL A 110 -14.99 -7.91 -1.16
C VAL A 110 -14.59 -6.49 -0.91
N PRO A 111 -15.43 -5.72 -0.40
CA PRO A 111 -15.07 -4.34 -0.13
C PRO A 111 -14.01 -4.33 0.89
N PRO A 112 -13.20 -3.96 0.83
CA PRO A 112 -12.12 -4.13 1.62
C PRO A 112 -11.90 -3.61 2.93
N LEU A 113 -12.13 -3.96 3.02
CA LEU A 113 -11.47 -3.94 3.70
C LEU A 113 -11.27 -3.80 4.58
N ARG A 114 -11.49 -4.25 5.02
CA ARG A 114 -10.98 -4.59 5.79
C ARG A 114 -10.42 -4.22 6.32
N GLN A 115 -10.46 -3.90 6.58
CA GLN A 115 -9.67 -3.93 6.96
C GLN A 115 -9.24 -3.70 7.39
N ALA A 116 -9.53 -3.50 7.82
CA ALA A 116 -8.87 -3.63 8.17
C ALA A 116 -8.58 -3.51 8.66
N GLN A 117 -8.83 -3.40 8.97
CA GLN A 117 -8.32 -3.77 9.30
C GLN A 117 -7.94 -3.90 9.66
N GLY A 118 -8.49 -3.46 9.90
CA GLY A 118 -7.89 -3.99 10.19
C GLY A 118 -7.68 -3.97 10.46
N ARG A 119 -7.96 -3.75 10.77
CA ARG A 119 -7.50 -4.02 10.89
C ARG A 119 -7.36 -4.05 10.78
N ASP A 120 -7.84 -3.63 10.83
CA ASP A 120 -7.37 -3.83 10.56
C ASP A 120 -7.23 -3.59 10.33
N PHE A 121 -7.62 -3.20 10.63
CA PHE A 121 -7.14 -3.28 10.29
C PHE A 121 -7.02 -3.14 10.45
N THR A 122 -7.24 -2.87 10.68
CA THR A 122 -6.83 -3.06 10.67
C THR A 122 -6.71 -3.01 10.78
N LYS A 123 -6.99 -2.72 11.13
CA LYS A 123 -6.67 -3.01 11.13
C LYS A 123 -6.58 -3.16 11.14
#